data_6dd61d5b278fcea98dd116e67e4dff49
#
_entry.id   6dd61d5b278fcea98dd116e67e4dff49
#
_cell.length_a   1.000
_cell.length_b   1.000
_cell.length_c   1.000
_cell.angle_alpha   90.00
_cell.angle_beta   90.00
_cell.angle_gamma   90.00
#
_symmetry.space_group_name_H-M   'P 1'
#
loop_
_entity.id
_entity.type
_entity.pdbx_description
1 polymer ?
#
loop_
_entity_poly.entity_id
_entity_poly.type
_entity_poly.pdbx_seq_one_letter_code
_entity_poly.pdbx_strand_id
1 'polypeptide(L)'
;MKIITRYLYKEFFTFFFISLITFLIIYLVIEFFGKIDNFLEAHVPLKVVFSFFIYQIPFVVQQMIPISVLISVMLTLGIMNKHNEILAMKNCGISLFSLFSPLILISIFIGVGSFFLSESIVPITSSVANNIWNIQVEKKNPQGAYKLSHLWYRGKGSIYQIRSYDSRKSIIEGLSIFFFDKDFELIKRIDARRAKWIKGIWYLNDGFIQKIEPDGSWKTIRFSNHTIQLPETPQNFERTMKAPEEMSFWELRKYTRKIREEGYDSTRCQVDLHNKIAFPFISLVLIIVGIPLGLRKKKGGVPFGITIGIGISFLYLLTFGLSRSLALSGALPPIFGAWLANLLFLLFGIYLMLAEER
;
A
#
# COMPACT_ATOMS: atom_id res chain seq x y z
N MET A 1 -9.64 6.48 -39.73
CA MET A 1 -9.06 6.13 -38.43
C MET A 1 -9.62 6.92 -37.25
N LYS A 2 -9.73 8.27 -37.29
CA LYS A 2 -10.26 9.08 -36.16
C LYS A 2 -11.66 8.66 -35.65
N ILE A 3 -12.56 8.22 -36.55
CA ILE A 3 -13.94 7.82 -36.22
C ILE A 3 -13.93 6.50 -35.43
N ILE A 4 -13.20 5.49 -35.89
CA ILE A 4 -13.09 4.18 -35.26
C ILE A 4 -12.45 4.32 -33.85
N THR A 5 -11.39 5.08 -33.73
CA THR A 5 -10.73 5.35 -32.46
C THR A 5 -11.66 6.02 -31.45
N ARG A 6 -12.46 7.02 -31.92
CA ARG A 6 -13.44 7.71 -31.06
C ARG A 6 -14.57 6.76 -30.63
N TYR A 7 -15.04 5.90 -31.50
CA TYR A 7 -16.03 4.88 -31.20
C TYR A 7 -15.51 3.90 -30.14
N LEU A 8 -14.30 3.40 -30.35
CA LEU A 8 -13.65 2.45 -29.45
C LEU A 8 -13.41 3.04 -28.05
N TYR A 9 -13.00 4.31 -27.97
CA TYR A 9 -12.88 5.02 -26.71
C TYR A 9 -14.21 5.17 -25.99
N LYS A 10 -15.27 5.54 -26.70
CA LYS A 10 -16.61 5.70 -26.15
C LYS A 10 -17.09 4.39 -25.51
N GLU A 11 -17.03 3.28 -26.27
CA GLU A 11 -17.43 1.97 -25.78
C GLU A 11 -16.58 1.51 -24.60
N PHE A 12 -15.25 1.64 -24.70
CA PHE A 12 -14.35 1.28 -23.61
C PHE A 12 -14.66 2.04 -22.33
N PHE A 13 -14.78 3.37 -22.37
CA PHE A 13 -15.06 4.15 -21.17
C PHE A 13 -16.47 3.89 -20.63
N THR A 14 -17.45 3.62 -21.47
CA THR A 14 -18.78 3.21 -20.99
C THR A 14 -18.69 1.94 -20.14
N PHE A 15 -18.05 0.89 -20.65
CA PHE A 15 -17.89 -0.35 -19.90
C PHE A 15 -16.95 -0.19 -18.71
N PHE A 16 -15.92 0.66 -18.81
CA PHE A 16 -15.01 0.94 -17.72
C PHE A 16 -15.72 1.55 -16.51
N PHE A 17 -16.51 2.61 -16.71
CA PHE A 17 -17.22 3.23 -15.61
C PHE A 17 -18.32 2.33 -15.04
N ILE A 18 -19.04 1.59 -15.90
CA ILE A 18 -20.04 0.62 -15.42
C ILE A 18 -19.35 -0.45 -14.54
N SER A 19 -18.27 -1.05 -15.01
CA SER A 19 -17.54 -2.07 -14.26
C SER A 19 -16.96 -1.51 -12.98
N LEU A 20 -16.35 -0.32 -13.02
CA LEU A 20 -15.75 0.33 -11.87
C LEU A 20 -16.78 0.63 -10.78
N ILE A 21 -17.92 1.20 -11.14
CA ILE A 21 -19.01 1.48 -10.22
C ILE A 21 -19.58 0.18 -9.64
N THR A 22 -19.78 -0.83 -10.48
CA THR A 22 -20.28 -2.13 -10.02
C THR A 22 -19.35 -2.77 -8.98
N PHE A 23 -18.04 -2.82 -9.27
CA PHE A 23 -17.08 -3.38 -8.31
C PHE A 23 -16.93 -2.52 -7.06
N LEU A 24 -16.99 -1.20 -7.20
CA LEU A 24 -16.97 -0.29 -6.05
C LEU A 24 -18.16 -0.56 -5.12
N ILE A 25 -19.37 -0.67 -5.67
CA ILE A 25 -20.58 -0.96 -4.87
C ILE A 25 -20.47 -2.33 -4.20
N ILE A 26 -20.08 -3.35 -4.94
CA ILE A 26 -19.91 -4.71 -4.40
C ILE A 26 -18.90 -4.70 -3.24
N TYR A 27 -17.74 -4.06 -3.43
CA TYR A 27 -16.72 -3.96 -2.39
C TYR A 27 -17.24 -3.24 -1.15
N LEU A 28 -17.87 -2.07 -1.33
CA LEU A 28 -18.39 -1.29 -0.21
C LEU A 28 -19.48 -2.03 0.57
N VAL A 29 -20.33 -2.80 -0.12
CA VAL A 29 -21.35 -3.64 0.53
C VAL A 29 -20.68 -4.75 1.36
N ILE A 30 -19.73 -5.46 0.80
CA ILE A 30 -19.01 -6.53 1.52
C ILE A 30 -18.28 -5.96 2.74
N GLU A 31 -17.58 -4.83 2.57
CA GLU A 31 -16.82 -4.16 3.63
C GLU A 31 -17.76 -3.63 4.72
N PHE A 32 -18.93 -3.11 4.33
CA PHE A 32 -19.95 -2.64 5.27
C PHE A 32 -20.45 -3.78 6.17
N PHE A 33 -20.86 -4.91 5.59
CA PHE A 33 -21.30 -6.07 6.37
C PHE A 33 -20.17 -6.69 7.20
N GLY A 34 -18.93 -6.63 6.71
CA GLY A 34 -17.78 -7.13 7.46
C GLY A 34 -17.36 -6.27 8.65
N LYS A 35 -17.76 -5.00 8.68
CA LYS A 35 -17.35 -4.05 9.73
C LYS A 35 -18.49 -3.48 10.59
N ILE A 36 -19.75 -3.72 10.20
CA ILE A 36 -20.89 -3.11 10.87
C ILE A 36 -20.98 -3.51 12.35
N ASP A 37 -20.67 -4.75 12.69
CA ASP A 37 -20.72 -5.24 14.07
C ASP A 37 -19.73 -4.46 14.96
N ASN A 38 -18.53 -4.20 14.47
CA ASN A 38 -17.52 -3.41 15.19
C ASN A 38 -17.98 -1.96 15.43
N PHE A 39 -18.68 -1.35 14.44
CA PHE A 39 -19.24 -0.02 14.59
C PHE A 39 -20.39 0.01 15.61
N LEU A 40 -21.23 -1.02 15.65
CA LEU A 40 -22.35 -1.15 16.61
C LEU A 40 -21.83 -1.35 18.04
N GLU A 41 -20.86 -2.26 18.23
CA GLU A 41 -20.22 -2.50 19.53
C GLU A 41 -19.52 -1.24 20.08
N ALA A 42 -18.91 -0.47 19.18
CA ALA A 42 -18.25 0.77 19.55
C ALA A 42 -19.21 1.93 19.84
N HIS A 43 -20.51 1.79 19.55
CA HIS A 43 -21.54 2.84 19.66
C HIS A 43 -21.20 4.12 18.87
N VAL A 44 -20.64 3.95 17.67
CA VAL A 44 -20.21 5.08 16.82
C VAL A 44 -21.42 5.71 16.12
N PRO A 45 -21.53 7.07 16.07
CA PRO A 45 -22.62 7.74 15.35
C PRO A 45 -22.63 7.38 13.86
N LEU A 46 -23.81 7.20 13.26
CA LEU A 46 -23.96 6.87 11.83
C LEU A 46 -23.21 7.83 10.89
N LYS A 47 -23.17 9.12 11.24
CA LYS A 47 -22.42 10.13 10.48
C LYS A 47 -20.94 9.77 10.33
N VAL A 48 -20.34 9.21 11.35
CA VAL A 48 -18.91 8.79 11.35
C VAL A 48 -18.74 7.52 10.52
N VAL A 49 -19.70 6.59 10.60
CA VAL A 49 -19.73 5.39 9.75
C VAL A 49 -19.71 5.78 8.26
N PHE A 50 -20.62 6.67 7.85
CA PHE A 50 -20.65 7.19 6.47
C PHE A 50 -19.34 7.89 6.09
N SER A 51 -18.78 8.71 6.97
CA SER A 51 -17.51 9.39 6.72
C SER A 51 -16.39 8.39 6.49
N PHE A 52 -16.31 7.30 7.26
CA PHE A 52 -15.32 6.24 7.08
C PHE A 52 -15.38 5.67 5.67
N PHE A 53 -16.58 5.25 5.21
CA PHE A 53 -16.74 4.68 3.86
C PHE A 53 -16.45 5.69 2.75
N ILE A 54 -16.84 6.96 2.90
CA ILE A 54 -16.52 8.01 1.92
C ILE A 54 -14.99 8.19 1.79
N TYR A 55 -14.27 8.25 2.90
CA TYR A 55 -12.81 8.38 2.87
C TYR A 55 -12.10 7.12 2.36
N GLN A 56 -12.75 5.96 2.39
CA GLN A 56 -12.22 4.72 1.85
C GLN A 56 -12.40 4.61 0.32
N ILE A 57 -13.37 5.34 -0.28
CA ILE A 57 -13.66 5.26 -1.72
C ILE A 57 -12.42 5.43 -2.61
N PRO A 58 -11.53 6.43 -2.44
CA PRO A 58 -10.38 6.61 -3.33
C PRO A 58 -9.43 5.41 -3.34
N PHE A 59 -9.20 4.79 -2.20
CA PHE A 59 -8.39 3.58 -2.08
C PHE A 59 -9.06 2.40 -2.82
N VAL A 60 -10.35 2.20 -2.64
CA VAL A 60 -11.11 1.13 -3.30
C VAL A 60 -11.14 1.35 -4.82
N VAL A 61 -11.39 2.58 -5.28
CA VAL A 61 -11.34 2.94 -6.71
C VAL A 61 -9.99 2.57 -7.31
N GLN A 62 -8.90 2.93 -6.65
CA GLN A 62 -7.56 2.56 -7.09
C GLN A 62 -7.41 1.05 -7.26
N GLN A 63 -7.88 0.25 -6.30
CA GLN A 63 -7.82 -1.21 -6.34
C GLN A 63 -8.67 -1.82 -7.47
N MET A 64 -9.80 -1.21 -7.79
CA MET A 64 -10.74 -1.73 -8.78
C MET A 64 -10.41 -1.32 -10.24
N ILE A 65 -9.58 -0.29 -10.45
CA ILE A 65 -9.17 0.17 -11.78
C ILE A 65 -8.63 -0.96 -12.67
N PRO A 66 -7.64 -1.79 -12.26
CA PRO A 66 -7.07 -2.81 -13.15
C PRO A 66 -8.09 -3.86 -13.61
N ILE A 67 -8.95 -4.32 -12.68
CA ILE A 67 -10.00 -5.29 -12.97
C ILE A 67 -11.02 -4.69 -13.93
N SER A 68 -11.40 -3.44 -13.71
CA SER A 68 -12.34 -2.71 -14.56
C SER A 68 -11.79 -2.50 -15.96
N VAL A 69 -10.48 -2.24 -16.11
CA VAL A 69 -9.79 -2.14 -17.40
C VAL A 69 -9.86 -3.46 -18.17
N LEU A 70 -9.54 -4.59 -17.50
CA LEU A 70 -9.59 -5.92 -18.13
C LEU A 70 -11.00 -6.23 -18.65
N ILE A 71 -12.02 -6.08 -17.81
CA ILE A 71 -13.39 -6.38 -18.17
C ILE A 71 -13.88 -5.46 -19.29
N SER A 72 -13.54 -4.17 -19.23
CA SER A 72 -13.94 -3.20 -20.24
C SER A 72 -13.39 -3.52 -21.61
N VAL A 73 -12.11 -3.88 -21.72
CA VAL A 73 -11.51 -4.23 -23.00
C VAL A 73 -12.13 -5.52 -23.56
N MET A 74 -12.36 -6.52 -22.68
CA MET A 74 -13.00 -7.79 -23.08
C MET A 74 -14.43 -7.59 -23.54
N LEU A 75 -15.20 -6.73 -22.87
CA LEU A 75 -16.58 -6.41 -23.26
C LEU A 75 -16.61 -5.62 -24.57
N THR A 76 -15.79 -4.57 -24.69
CA THR A 76 -15.72 -3.74 -25.88
C THR A 76 -15.40 -4.59 -27.10
N LEU A 77 -14.29 -5.34 -27.07
CA LEU A 77 -13.88 -6.17 -28.19
C LEU A 77 -14.83 -7.36 -28.41
N GLY A 78 -15.36 -7.95 -27.35
CA GLY A 78 -16.31 -9.06 -27.40
C GLY A 78 -17.64 -8.67 -28.08
N ILE A 79 -18.16 -7.49 -27.80
CA ILE A 79 -19.38 -6.97 -28.42
C ILE A 79 -19.13 -6.60 -29.88
N MET A 80 -18.03 -5.90 -30.18
CA MET A 80 -17.64 -5.61 -31.58
C MET A 80 -17.45 -6.88 -32.41
N ASN A 81 -16.86 -7.92 -31.79
CA ASN A 81 -16.71 -9.22 -32.47
C ASN A 81 -18.04 -9.94 -32.65
N LYS A 82 -18.96 -9.88 -31.69
CA LYS A 82 -20.33 -10.43 -31.80
C LYS A 82 -21.10 -9.82 -32.95
N HIS A 83 -20.97 -8.52 -33.19
CA HIS A 83 -21.61 -7.79 -34.28
C HIS A 83 -20.82 -7.86 -35.60
N ASN A 84 -19.75 -8.67 -35.66
CA ASN A 84 -18.84 -8.81 -36.80
C ASN A 84 -18.16 -7.49 -37.25
N GLU A 85 -18.13 -6.47 -36.39
CA GLU A 85 -17.48 -5.19 -36.68
C GLU A 85 -15.97 -5.34 -36.90
N ILE A 86 -15.31 -6.16 -36.07
CA ILE A 86 -13.88 -6.46 -36.21
C ILE A 86 -13.60 -7.20 -37.52
N LEU A 87 -14.47 -8.13 -37.93
CA LEU A 87 -14.35 -8.83 -39.21
C LEU A 87 -14.51 -7.87 -40.38
N ALA A 88 -15.49 -6.97 -40.33
CA ALA A 88 -15.70 -5.95 -41.35
C ALA A 88 -14.47 -5.04 -41.49
N MET A 89 -13.87 -4.59 -40.35
CA MET A 89 -12.65 -3.78 -40.36
C MET A 89 -11.46 -4.53 -40.98
N LYS A 90 -11.28 -5.83 -40.63
CA LYS A 90 -10.23 -6.67 -41.25
C LYS A 90 -10.43 -6.76 -42.78
N ASN A 91 -11.66 -6.97 -43.24
CA ASN A 91 -11.96 -7.05 -44.67
C ASN A 91 -11.74 -5.72 -45.42
N CYS A 92 -11.83 -4.58 -44.69
CA CYS A 92 -11.46 -3.27 -45.22
C CYS A 92 -9.94 -2.98 -45.17
N GLY A 93 -9.10 -3.96 -44.83
CA GLY A 93 -7.65 -3.81 -44.78
C GLY A 93 -7.12 -3.09 -43.53
N ILE A 94 -7.96 -2.89 -42.50
CA ILE A 94 -7.52 -2.27 -41.24
C ILE A 94 -6.78 -3.32 -40.44
N SER A 95 -5.51 -3.02 -40.10
CA SER A 95 -4.69 -3.91 -39.28
C SER A 95 -5.21 -4.00 -37.83
N LEU A 96 -5.13 -5.17 -37.25
CA LEU A 96 -5.47 -5.37 -35.83
C LEU A 96 -4.65 -4.47 -34.90
N PHE A 97 -3.39 -4.20 -35.24
CA PHE A 97 -2.54 -3.30 -34.50
C PHE A 97 -3.12 -1.87 -34.41
N SER A 98 -3.72 -1.38 -35.48
CA SER A 98 -4.43 -0.08 -35.50
C SER A 98 -5.64 -0.04 -34.57
N LEU A 99 -6.23 -1.20 -34.25
CA LEU A 99 -7.35 -1.34 -33.34
C LEU A 99 -6.85 -1.42 -31.87
N PHE A 100 -5.69 -2.04 -31.62
CA PHE A 100 -5.18 -2.24 -30.29
C PHE A 100 -4.38 -1.05 -29.74
N SER A 101 -3.66 -0.34 -30.62
CA SER A 101 -2.83 0.79 -30.19
C SER A 101 -3.58 1.87 -29.41
N PRO A 102 -4.83 2.26 -29.75
CA PRO A 102 -5.60 3.19 -28.93
C PRO A 102 -5.93 2.64 -27.52
N LEU A 103 -6.23 1.34 -27.42
CA LEU A 103 -6.53 0.71 -26.13
C LEU A 103 -5.30 0.65 -25.23
N ILE A 104 -4.14 0.33 -25.80
CA ILE A 104 -2.87 0.35 -25.06
C ILE A 104 -2.54 1.79 -24.59
N LEU A 105 -2.75 2.77 -25.46
CA LEU A 105 -2.51 4.18 -25.09
C LEU A 105 -3.41 4.62 -23.92
N ILE A 106 -4.70 4.27 -23.94
CA ILE A 106 -5.62 4.56 -22.82
C ILE A 106 -5.15 3.90 -21.54
N SER A 107 -4.67 2.65 -21.58
CA SER A 107 -4.20 1.97 -20.37
C SER A 107 -3.00 2.67 -19.72
N ILE A 108 -2.13 3.26 -20.54
CA ILE A 108 -1.02 4.08 -20.04
C ILE A 108 -1.57 5.31 -19.30
N PHE A 109 -2.54 6.03 -19.91
CA PHE A 109 -3.16 7.20 -19.26
C PHE A 109 -3.89 6.82 -17.97
N ILE A 110 -4.62 5.70 -17.95
CA ILE A 110 -5.29 5.19 -16.74
C ILE A 110 -4.24 4.82 -15.67
N GLY A 111 -3.14 4.16 -16.06
CA GLY A 111 -2.04 3.84 -15.16
C GLY A 111 -1.40 5.08 -14.53
N VAL A 112 -1.11 6.10 -15.35
CA VAL A 112 -0.60 7.39 -14.85
C VAL A 112 -1.61 8.05 -13.91
N GLY A 113 -2.90 8.07 -14.25
CA GLY A 113 -3.96 8.57 -13.37
C GLY A 113 -4.06 7.82 -12.06
N SER A 114 -3.95 6.48 -12.09
CA SER A 114 -3.91 5.62 -10.91
C SER A 114 -2.69 5.91 -10.03
N PHE A 115 -1.52 6.18 -10.62
CA PHE A 115 -0.33 6.60 -9.88
C PHE A 115 -0.55 7.93 -9.15
N PHE A 116 -1.09 8.94 -9.84
CA PHE A 116 -1.40 10.23 -9.20
C PHE A 116 -2.45 10.10 -8.09
N LEU A 117 -3.46 9.24 -8.27
CA LEU A 117 -4.45 8.93 -7.25
C LEU A 117 -3.78 8.34 -6.00
N SER A 118 -2.87 7.37 -6.22
CA SER A 118 -2.09 6.70 -5.16
C SER A 118 -1.15 7.63 -4.42
N GLU A 119 -0.64 8.67 -5.10
CA GLU A 119 0.37 9.57 -4.53
C GLU A 119 -0.25 10.76 -3.79
N SER A 120 -1.39 11.27 -4.27
CA SER A 120 -1.96 12.52 -3.78
C SER A 120 -3.20 12.33 -2.91
N ILE A 121 -4.17 11.55 -3.37
CA ILE A 121 -5.49 11.44 -2.72
C ILE A 121 -5.54 10.30 -1.70
N VAL A 122 -5.10 9.12 -2.11
CA VAL A 122 -5.18 7.91 -1.27
C VAL A 122 -4.46 8.06 0.07
N PRO A 123 -3.24 8.62 0.18
CA PRO A 123 -2.58 8.75 1.47
C PRO A 123 -3.36 9.60 2.47
N ILE A 124 -3.94 10.70 1.99
CA ILE A 124 -4.72 11.63 2.84
C ILE A 124 -6.01 10.96 3.30
N THR A 125 -6.77 10.38 2.38
CA THR A 125 -8.08 9.78 2.68
C THR A 125 -7.92 8.50 3.52
N SER A 126 -6.95 7.64 3.22
CA SER A 126 -6.67 6.46 4.03
C SER A 126 -6.22 6.80 5.45
N SER A 127 -5.42 7.87 5.62
CA SER A 127 -5.04 8.33 6.96
C SER A 127 -6.26 8.77 7.78
N VAL A 128 -7.22 9.49 7.18
CA VAL A 128 -8.47 9.87 7.85
C VAL A 128 -9.32 8.64 8.18
N ALA A 129 -9.50 7.73 7.22
CA ALA A 129 -10.27 6.50 7.45
C ALA A 129 -9.66 5.64 8.57
N ASN A 130 -8.34 5.44 8.55
CA ASN A 130 -7.63 4.68 9.59
C ASN A 130 -7.69 5.37 10.96
N ASN A 131 -7.65 6.71 11.01
CA ASN A 131 -7.84 7.45 12.24
C ASN A 131 -9.25 7.26 12.82
N ILE A 132 -10.30 7.29 11.97
CA ILE A 132 -11.67 6.99 12.39
C ILE A 132 -11.75 5.57 12.95
N TRP A 133 -11.21 4.58 12.23
CA TRP A 133 -11.22 3.19 12.65
C TRP A 133 -10.48 2.97 13.98
N ASN A 134 -9.22 3.40 14.06
CA ASN A 134 -8.38 3.16 15.24
C ASN A 134 -8.88 3.90 16.48
N ILE A 135 -9.38 5.15 16.33
CA ILE A 135 -9.74 5.99 17.48
C ILE A 135 -11.18 5.74 17.90
N GLN A 136 -12.13 5.63 16.96
CA GLN A 136 -13.54 5.63 17.29
C GLN A 136 -14.16 4.23 17.33
N VAL A 137 -13.65 3.28 16.53
CA VAL A 137 -14.15 1.91 16.47
C VAL A 137 -13.39 1.00 17.41
N GLU A 138 -12.09 0.85 17.19
CA GLU A 138 -11.28 -0.05 18.02
C GLU A 138 -11.02 0.55 19.41
N LYS A 139 -11.47 1.79 19.67
CA LYS A 139 -11.18 2.50 20.93
C LYS A 139 -9.75 2.27 21.42
N LYS A 140 -8.86 1.95 20.47
CA LYS A 140 -7.43 2.06 20.71
C LYS A 140 -7.30 3.47 21.17
N ASN A 141 -7.27 3.67 22.51
CA ASN A 141 -7.23 4.96 23.14
C ASN A 141 -6.55 5.95 22.22
N PRO A 142 -7.08 7.18 22.01
CA PRO A 142 -6.26 8.23 21.43
C PRO A 142 -4.95 8.37 22.20
N GLN A 143 -4.96 7.99 23.49
CA GLN A 143 -3.77 7.70 24.29
C GLN A 143 -3.00 6.45 23.80
N GLY A 144 -3.57 5.47 23.14
CA GLY A 144 -2.93 4.25 22.60
C GLY A 144 -2.39 4.40 21.17
N ALA A 145 -2.98 5.25 20.33
CA ALA A 145 -2.37 5.65 19.05
C ALA A 145 -1.20 6.63 19.26
N TYR A 146 -1.21 7.35 20.38
CA TYR A 146 -0.11 8.22 20.83
C TYR A 146 0.75 7.56 21.94
N LYS A 147 0.37 6.38 22.41
CA LYS A 147 1.07 5.63 23.46
C LYS A 147 1.66 4.36 22.85
N LEU A 148 2.81 4.51 22.22
CA LEU A 148 3.64 3.38 21.79
C LEU A 148 3.98 2.52 23.00
N SER A 149 3.61 1.25 22.99
CA SER A 149 3.99 0.31 24.02
C SER A 149 5.08 -0.63 23.50
N HIS A 150 6.14 -0.81 24.30
CA HIS A 150 7.26 -1.71 23.99
C HIS A 150 8.02 -1.40 22.71
N LEU A 151 8.30 -0.10 22.48
CA LEU A 151 9.09 0.35 21.34
C LEU A 151 10.57 0.13 21.60
N TRP A 152 11.23 -0.55 20.67
CA TRP A 152 12.69 -0.53 20.55
C TRP A 152 13.09 0.41 19.42
N TYR A 153 14.02 1.31 19.70
CA TYR A 153 14.51 2.27 18.69
C TYR A 153 16.04 2.27 18.72
N ARG A 154 16.67 2.10 17.56
CA ARG A 154 18.12 2.18 17.41
C ARG A 154 18.51 3.59 16.95
N GLY A 155 19.21 4.31 17.81
CA GLY A 155 19.84 5.59 17.52
C GLY A 155 21.30 5.44 17.08
N LYS A 156 22.00 6.56 16.96
CA LYS A 156 23.43 6.57 16.64
C LYS A 156 24.26 6.16 17.87
N GLY A 157 24.69 4.89 17.93
CA GLY A 157 25.47 4.35 19.06
C GLY A 157 24.67 4.10 20.33
N SER A 158 23.35 4.10 20.27
CA SER A 158 22.46 3.83 21.40
C SER A 158 21.21 3.07 20.98
N ILE A 159 20.68 2.25 21.88
CA ILE A 159 19.40 1.56 21.70
C ILE A 159 18.45 2.04 22.80
N TYR A 160 17.25 2.41 22.40
CA TYR A 160 16.20 2.89 23.28
C TYR A 160 15.13 1.81 23.41
N GLN A 161 14.78 1.48 24.64
CA GLN A 161 13.61 0.69 24.97
C GLN A 161 12.60 1.62 25.64
N ILE A 162 11.43 1.77 25.04
CA ILE A 162 10.39 2.66 25.53
C ILE A 162 9.18 1.79 25.87
N ARG A 163 8.75 1.79 27.14
CA ARG A 163 7.57 1.05 27.57
C ARG A 163 6.31 1.70 27.03
N SER A 164 6.23 3.01 27.07
CA SER A 164 5.08 3.76 26.60
C SER A 164 5.46 5.20 26.31
N TYR A 165 5.06 5.73 25.16
CA TYR A 165 5.28 7.10 24.70
C TYR A 165 3.95 7.79 24.42
N ASP A 166 3.70 8.95 25.06
CA ASP A 166 2.57 9.83 24.80
C ASP A 166 3.05 11.03 23.97
N SER A 167 2.71 11.03 22.67
CA SER A 167 3.17 12.05 21.73
C SER A 167 2.55 13.42 22.00
N ARG A 168 1.30 13.50 22.52
CA ARG A 168 0.65 14.79 22.80
C ARG A 168 1.33 15.55 23.93
N LYS A 169 1.83 14.82 24.93
CA LYS A 169 2.51 15.40 26.10
C LYS A 169 4.01 15.37 25.96
N SER A 170 4.54 14.72 24.90
CA SER A 170 5.97 14.42 24.72
C SER A 170 6.57 13.77 25.97
N ILE A 171 5.85 12.79 26.54
CA ILE A 171 6.26 12.06 27.75
C ILE A 171 6.47 10.59 27.41
N ILE A 172 7.60 10.06 27.84
CA ILE A 172 7.92 8.63 27.83
C ILE A 172 7.73 8.08 29.25
N GLU A 173 7.05 6.94 29.36
CA GLU A 173 6.98 6.17 30.61
C GLU A 173 7.77 4.87 30.45
N GLY A 174 8.76 4.67 31.32
CA GLY A 174 9.68 3.54 31.28
C GLY A 174 10.62 3.62 30.08
N LEU A 175 11.65 4.46 30.19
CA LEU A 175 12.72 4.63 29.22
C LEU A 175 13.97 3.91 29.70
N SER A 176 14.52 3.02 28.87
CA SER A 176 15.85 2.46 29.03
C SER A 176 16.71 2.83 27.83
N ILE A 177 17.90 3.37 28.05
CA ILE A 177 18.84 3.76 27.00
C ILE A 177 20.12 2.96 27.21
N PHE A 178 20.52 2.21 26.19
CA PHE A 178 21.74 1.42 26.17
C PHE A 178 22.73 2.09 25.22
N PHE A 179 23.90 2.47 25.71
CA PHE A 179 24.97 3.07 24.93
C PHE A 179 26.05 2.03 24.66
N PHE A 180 26.48 1.95 23.41
CA PHE A 180 27.48 0.99 22.94
C PHE A 180 28.70 1.73 22.40
N ASP A 181 29.86 1.08 22.51
CA ASP A 181 31.09 1.51 21.87
C ASP A 181 31.14 1.09 20.37
N LYS A 182 32.33 1.25 19.74
CA LYS A 182 32.53 0.88 18.33
C LYS A 182 32.52 -0.63 18.09
N ASP A 183 32.82 -1.42 19.12
CA ASP A 183 32.86 -2.89 19.09
C ASP A 183 31.53 -3.51 19.54
N PHE A 184 30.50 -2.65 19.72
CA PHE A 184 29.15 -3.02 20.18
C PHE A 184 29.12 -3.59 21.59
N GLU A 185 30.06 -3.18 22.46
CA GLU A 185 30.02 -3.48 23.86
C GLU A 185 29.22 -2.42 24.65
N LEU A 186 28.44 -2.85 25.64
CA LEU A 186 27.59 -1.97 26.44
C LEU A 186 28.48 -1.20 27.44
N ILE A 187 28.60 0.12 27.26
CA ILE A 187 29.44 1.00 28.10
C ILE A 187 28.64 1.78 29.15
N LYS A 188 27.35 2.04 28.88
CA LYS A 188 26.50 2.82 29.77
C LYS A 188 25.02 2.44 29.54
N ARG A 189 24.28 2.36 30.65
CA ARG A 189 22.82 2.20 30.64
C ARG A 189 22.17 3.27 31.49
N ILE A 190 21.06 3.82 31.02
CA ILE A 190 20.22 4.78 31.76
C ILE A 190 18.80 4.23 31.76
N ASP A 191 18.24 4.07 32.94
CA ASP A 191 16.84 3.73 33.14
C ASP A 191 16.13 4.87 33.85
N ALA A 192 14.94 5.25 33.34
CA ALA A 192 14.11 6.28 33.96
C ALA A 192 12.65 5.85 33.94
N ARG A 193 11.96 6.10 35.07
CA ARG A 193 10.52 5.82 35.15
C ARG A 193 9.71 6.71 34.24
N ARG A 194 10.14 7.98 34.08
CA ARG A 194 9.50 8.96 33.20
C ARG A 194 10.55 9.86 32.54
N ALA A 195 10.34 10.17 31.28
CA ALA A 195 11.13 11.16 30.54
C ALA A 195 10.21 12.16 29.84
N LYS A 196 10.53 13.46 29.92
CA LYS A 196 9.77 14.54 29.29
C LYS A 196 10.69 15.39 28.43
N TRP A 197 10.24 15.68 27.20
CA TRP A 197 10.94 16.56 26.29
C TRP A 197 10.54 18.01 26.54
N ILE A 198 11.52 18.90 26.77
CA ILE A 198 11.30 20.34 26.90
C ILE A 198 12.44 21.07 26.23
N LYS A 199 12.15 21.91 25.24
CA LYS A 199 13.10 22.83 24.57
C LYS A 199 14.44 22.19 24.17
N GLY A 200 14.40 20.98 23.57
CA GLY A 200 15.62 20.33 23.07
C GLY A 200 16.34 19.42 24.06
N ILE A 201 15.82 19.22 25.27
CA ILE A 201 16.45 18.44 26.34
C ILE A 201 15.44 17.44 26.90
N TRP A 202 15.91 16.22 27.17
CA TRP A 202 15.14 15.20 27.89
C TRP A 202 15.34 15.35 29.40
N TYR A 203 14.26 15.54 30.11
CA TYR A 203 14.20 15.53 31.58
C TYR A 203 13.77 14.15 32.04
N LEU A 204 14.68 13.44 32.71
CA LEU A 204 14.47 12.10 33.23
C LEU A 204 14.12 12.19 34.74
N ASN A 205 13.08 11.46 35.14
CA ASN A 205 12.63 11.39 36.51
C ASN A 205 12.69 9.96 37.04
N ASP A 206 13.15 9.80 38.27
CA ASP A 206 13.19 8.54 39.02
C ASP A 206 13.89 7.42 38.25
N GLY A 207 15.19 7.35 38.32
CA GLY A 207 15.97 6.37 37.60
C GLY A 207 17.34 6.09 38.14
N PHE A 208 18.12 5.37 37.33
CA PHE A 208 19.52 5.10 37.62
C PHE A 208 20.39 5.12 36.38
N ILE A 209 21.65 5.42 36.53
CA ILE A 209 22.69 5.36 35.50
C ILE A 209 23.67 4.26 35.94
N GLN A 210 23.91 3.31 35.03
CA GLN A 210 24.97 2.32 35.15
C GLN A 210 26.06 2.63 34.16
N LYS A 211 27.29 2.65 34.56
CA LYS A 211 28.46 2.89 33.73
C LYS A 211 29.58 1.92 34.13
N ILE A 212 30.32 1.46 33.13
CA ILE A 212 31.53 0.64 33.36
C ILE A 212 32.65 1.57 33.81
N GLU A 213 33.29 1.23 34.93
CA GLU A 213 34.54 1.85 35.44
C GLU A 213 35.74 1.22 34.72
N PRO A 214 36.93 1.87 34.72
CA PRO A 214 38.14 1.33 34.07
C PRO A 214 38.61 -0.04 34.58
N ASP A 215 38.18 -0.44 35.79
CA ASP A 215 38.45 -1.76 36.41
C ASP A 215 37.47 -2.86 35.94
N GLY A 216 36.55 -2.55 35.03
CA GLY A 216 35.52 -3.47 34.52
C GLY A 216 34.29 -3.62 35.42
N SER A 217 34.26 -2.95 36.59
CA SER A 217 33.10 -2.99 37.50
C SER A 217 31.97 -2.06 37.03
N TRP A 218 30.71 -2.42 37.36
CA TRP A 218 29.55 -1.60 37.07
C TRP A 218 29.21 -0.69 38.28
N LYS A 219 29.31 0.61 38.07
CA LYS A 219 28.86 1.62 39.05
C LYS A 219 27.44 2.07 38.77
N THR A 220 26.58 1.98 39.76
CA THR A 220 25.19 2.41 39.69
C THR A 220 24.98 3.70 40.50
N ILE A 221 24.46 4.73 39.81
CA ILE A 221 24.14 6.04 40.42
C ILE A 221 22.64 6.25 40.29
N ARG A 222 21.91 6.39 41.39
CA ARG A 222 20.49 6.71 41.41
C ARG A 222 20.27 8.22 41.29
N PHE A 223 19.23 8.63 40.61
CA PHE A 223 18.82 10.04 40.49
C PHE A 223 17.30 10.18 40.65
N SER A 224 16.85 11.26 41.24
CA SER A 224 15.43 11.68 41.22
C SER A 224 15.13 12.51 39.98
N ASN A 225 16.05 13.41 39.58
CA ASN A 225 15.99 14.22 38.39
C ASN A 225 17.33 14.21 37.67
N HIS A 226 17.33 13.99 36.37
CA HIS A 226 18.52 14.04 35.52
C HIS A 226 18.16 14.64 34.16
N THR A 227 19.06 15.42 33.58
CA THR A 227 18.88 16.01 32.26
C THR A 227 19.86 15.40 31.27
N ILE A 228 19.41 15.03 30.10
CA ILE A 228 20.27 14.49 29.05
C ILE A 228 19.91 15.10 27.70
N GLN A 229 20.95 15.49 26.96
CA GLN A 229 20.79 15.93 25.57
C GLN A 229 21.03 14.71 24.67
N LEU A 230 19.98 14.28 23.99
CA LEU A 230 20.01 13.18 23.04
C LEU A 230 19.78 13.72 21.64
N PRO A 231 20.40 13.12 20.60
CA PRO A 231 20.16 13.52 19.21
C PRO A 231 18.73 13.17 18.75
N GLU A 232 18.05 12.27 19.44
CA GLU A 232 16.70 11.80 19.13
C GLU A 232 15.65 12.75 19.71
N THR A 233 14.76 13.22 18.81
CA THR A 233 13.63 14.08 19.16
C THR A 233 12.34 13.28 19.29
N PRO A 234 11.29 13.80 19.95
CA PRO A 234 9.97 13.17 20.00
C PRO A 234 9.44 12.72 18.63
N GLN A 235 9.68 13.52 17.60
CA GLN A 235 9.24 13.23 16.23
C GLN A 235 9.89 11.95 15.65
N ASN A 236 11.05 11.53 16.16
CA ASN A 236 11.69 10.29 15.71
C ASN A 236 10.91 9.06 16.18
N PHE A 237 10.22 9.16 17.34
CA PHE A 237 9.38 8.10 17.88
C PHE A 237 7.96 8.10 17.29
N GLU A 238 7.45 9.24 16.86
CA GLU A 238 6.09 9.37 16.25
C GLU A 238 5.99 8.76 14.85
N ARG A 239 7.09 8.77 14.08
CA ARG A 239 7.11 8.37 12.67
C ARG A 239 6.92 6.88 12.40
N THR A 240 6.85 6.05 13.44
CA THR A 240 6.79 4.58 13.30
C THR A 240 5.37 4.05 13.01
N MET A 241 4.35 4.91 12.83
CA MET A 241 2.94 4.50 12.88
C MET A 241 2.13 4.63 11.59
N LYS A 242 2.65 5.29 10.55
CA LYS A 242 1.86 5.37 9.31
C LYS A 242 1.93 4.04 8.57
N ALA A 243 0.77 3.50 8.20
CA ALA A 243 0.72 2.37 7.29
C ALA A 243 1.29 2.76 5.90
N PRO A 244 1.88 1.82 5.14
CA PRO A 244 2.44 2.14 3.81
C PRO A 244 1.43 2.78 2.85
N GLU A 245 0.15 2.47 3.02
CA GLU A 245 -0.96 3.04 2.25
C GLU A 245 -1.20 4.53 2.56
N GLU A 246 -0.82 4.98 3.76
CA GLU A 246 -0.93 6.38 4.22
C GLU A 246 0.27 7.24 3.84
N MET A 247 1.29 6.64 3.26
CA MET A 247 2.51 7.33 2.83
C MET A 247 2.48 7.55 1.32
N SER A 248 2.95 8.71 0.85
CA SER A 248 3.31 8.89 -0.55
C SER A 248 4.53 8.02 -0.91
N PHE A 249 4.80 7.84 -2.21
CA PHE A 249 6.02 7.13 -2.66
C PHE A 249 7.30 7.75 -2.08
N TRP A 250 7.38 9.07 -2.08
CA TRP A 250 8.55 9.79 -1.58
C TRP A 250 8.72 9.68 -0.07
N GLU A 251 7.60 9.73 0.68
CA GLU A 251 7.60 9.49 2.13
C GLU A 251 8.02 8.06 2.46
N LEU A 252 7.43 7.08 1.78
CA LEU A 252 7.75 5.66 1.96
C LEU A 252 9.21 5.37 1.59
N ARG A 253 9.73 5.96 0.52
CA ARG A 253 11.14 5.84 0.12
C ARG A 253 12.09 6.39 1.19
N LYS A 254 11.78 7.57 1.73
CA LYS A 254 12.56 8.19 2.81
C LYS A 254 12.51 7.34 4.09
N TYR A 255 11.33 6.82 4.40
CA TYR A 255 11.11 5.94 5.54
C TYR A 255 11.87 4.60 5.40
N THR A 256 11.79 3.96 4.24
CA THR A 256 12.52 2.72 3.94
C THR A 256 14.04 2.89 4.05
N ARG A 257 14.55 4.03 3.53
CA ARG A 257 15.97 4.36 3.64
C ARG A 257 16.41 4.52 5.11
N LYS A 258 15.59 5.25 5.90
CA LYS A 258 15.86 5.46 7.32
C LYS A 258 15.90 4.15 8.11
N ILE A 259 14.90 3.26 7.90
CA ILE A 259 14.84 1.94 8.55
C ILE A 259 16.09 1.12 8.23
N ARG A 260 16.55 1.15 6.97
CA ARG A 260 17.77 0.45 6.56
C ARG A 260 19.03 1.04 7.20
N GLU A 261 19.17 2.36 7.25
CA GLU A 261 20.29 3.05 7.89
C GLU A 261 20.34 2.78 9.41
N GLU A 262 19.18 2.59 10.04
CA GLU A 262 19.04 2.21 11.44
C GLU A 262 19.28 0.71 11.69
N GLY A 263 19.50 -0.10 10.63
CA GLY A 263 19.83 -1.53 10.71
C GLY A 263 18.63 -2.44 10.96
N TYR A 264 17.39 -1.95 10.79
CA TYR A 264 16.18 -2.78 10.86
C TYR A 264 15.89 -3.48 9.52
N ASP A 265 15.14 -4.57 9.60
CA ASP A 265 14.63 -5.22 8.40
C ASP A 265 13.67 -4.31 7.65
N SER A 266 14.09 -3.89 6.46
CA SER A 266 13.32 -3.02 5.57
C SER A 266 12.64 -3.77 4.43
N THR A 267 12.66 -5.11 4.43
CA THR A 267 12.12 -5.95 3.35
C THR A 267 10.68 -5.62 3.02
N ARG A 268 9.82 -5.53 4.04
CA ARG A 268 8.41 -5.16 3.87
C ARG A 268 8.24 -3.79 3.22
N CYS A 269 8.96 -2.78 3.73
CA CYS A 269 8.88 -1.42 3.18
C CYS A 269 9.43 -1.33 1.76
N GLN A 270 10.43 -2.14 1.41
CA GLN A 270 10.96 -2.23 0.04
C GLN A 270 9.94 -2.86 -0.91
N VAL A 271 9.29 -3.95 -0.52
CA VAL A 271 8.21 -4.59 -1.30
C VAL A 271 7.08 -3.59 -1.53
N ASP A 272 6.61 -2.90 -0.50
CA ASP A 272 5.54 -1.92 -0.59
C ASP A 272 5.92 -0.69 -1.45
N LEU A 273 7.19 -0.26 -1.40
CA LEU A 273 7.73 0.80 -2.25
C LEU A 273 7.71 0.41 -3.73
N HIS A 274 8.16 -0.81 -4.06
CA HIS A 274 8.09 -1.33 -5.42
C HIS A 274 6.65 -1.52 -5.89
N ASN A 275 5.74 -1.93 -5.00
CA ASN A 275 4.32 -2.05 -5.30
C ASN A 275 3.69 -0.72 -5.72
N LYS A 276 4.06 0.40 -5.10
CA LYS A 276 3.53 1.73 -5.50
C LYS A 276 3.81 2.08 -6.95
N ILE A 277 4.94 1.58 -7.50
CA ILE A 277 5.28 1.76 -8.92
C ILE A 277 4.66 0.64 -9.75
N ALA A 278 4.73 -0.61 -9.31
CA ALA A 278 4.27 -1.78 -10.06
C ALA A 278 2.74 -1.78 -10.26
N PHE A 279 1.98 -1.25 -9.29
CA PHE A 279 0.51 -1.27 -9.30
C PHE A 279 -0.11 -0.52 -10.50
N PRO A 280 0.29 0.70 -10.87
CA PRO A 280 -0.21 1.37 -12.08
C PRO A 280 0.02 0.58 -13.37
N PHE A 281 1.09 -0.21 -13.46
CA PHE A 281 1.40 -1.05 -14.62
C PHE A 281 0.45 -2.24 -14.78
N ILE A 282 -0.28 -2.64 -13.73
CA ILE A 282 -1.26 -3.74 -13.80
C ILE A 282 -2.30 -3.46 -14.90
N SER A 283 -2.78 -2.23 -15.01
CA SER A 283 -3.77 -1.84 -16.02
C SER A 283 -3.24 -2.07 -17.43
N LEU A 284 -1.97 -1.75 -17.71
CA LEU A 284 -1.33 -2.01 -18.99
C LEU A 284 -1.17 -3.52 -19.25
N VAL A 285 -0.75 -4.28 -18.27
CA VAL A 285 -0.58 -5.73 -18.38
C VAL A 285 -1.91 -6.41 -18.66
N LEU A 286 -2.94 -6.06 -17.90
CA LEU A 286 -4.26 -6.68 -18.04
C LEU A 286 -4.96 -6.30 -19.35
N ILE A 287 -4.73 -5.12 -19.93
CA ILE A 287 -5.27 -4.79 -21.23
C ILE A 287 -4.61 -5.62 -22.34
N ILE A 288 -3.29 -5.84 -22.25
CA ILE A 288 -2.55 -6.71 -23.19
C ILE A 288 -3.06 -8.15 -23.15
N VAL A 289 -3.40 -8.66 -21.96
CA VAL A 289 -4.04 -9.98 -21.80
C VAL A 289 -5.49 -9.97 -22.30
N GLY A 290 -6.24 -8.91 -22.02
CA GLY A 290 -7.67 -8.79 -22.35
C GLY A 290 -7.96 -8.66 -23.84
N ILE A 291 -7.07 -8.02 -24.61
CA ILE A 291 -7.24 -7.83 -26.05
C ILE A 291 -7.43 -9.17 -26.78
N PRO A 292 -6.50 -10.12 -26.78
CA PRO A 292 -6.66 -11.38 -27.49
C PRO A 292 -7.83 -12.21 -26.97
N LEU A 293 -8.12 -12.13 -25.68
CA LEU A 293 -9.24 -12.86 -25.08
C LEU A 293 -10.60 -12.29 -25.50
N GLY A 294 -10.70 -10.97 -25.66
CA GLY A 294 -11.90 -10.30 -26.16
C GLY A 294 -12.18 -10.58 -27.65
N LEU A 295 -11.12 -10.85 -28.43
CA LEU A 295 -11.23 -11.16 -29.85
C LEU A 295 -11.73 -12.58 -30.14
N ARG A 296 -11.49 -13.51 -29.27
CA ARG A 296 -11.85 -14.92 -29.48
C ARG A 296 -13.37 -15.07 -29.60
N LYS A 297 -13.85 -15.56 -30.76
CA LYS A 297 -15.25 -15.94 -30.92
C LYS A 297 -15.58 -17.13 -30.01
N LYS A 298 -16.33 -16.87 -28.95
CA LYS A 298 -16.77 -17.92 -28.03
C LYS A 298 -18.28 -18.05 -28.05
N LYS A 299 -18.78 -19.30 -28.01
CA LYS A 299 -20.23 -19.62 -28.03
C LYS A 299 -21.04 -19.05 -26.85
N GLY A 300 -20.34 -18.49 -25.79
CA GLY A 300 -20.96 -18.01 -24.54
C GLY A 300 -21.31 -16.50 -24.51
N GLY A 301 -20.96 -15.70 -25.49
CA GLY A 301 -21.28 -14.26 -25.54
C GLY A 301 -20.64 -13.42 -24.41
N VAL A 302 -21.28 -12.29 -24.09
CA VAL A 302 -20.85 -11.32 -23.08
C VAL A 302 -20.66 -11.93 -21.67
N PRO A 303 -21.58 -12.76 -21.12
CA PRO A 303 -21.39 -13.33 -19.79
C PRO A 303 -20.12 -14.16 -19.65
N PHE A 304 -19.77 -14.91 -20.69
CA PHE A 304 -18.55 -15.71 -20.71
C PHE A 304 -17.28 -14.86 -20.69
N GLY A 305 -17.30 -13.71 -21.39
CA GLY A 305 -16.20 -12.73 -21.33
C GLY A 305 -16.00 -12.19 -19.91
N ILE A 306 -17.07 -11.82 -19.22
CA ILE A 306 -17.03 -11.36 -17.83
C ILE A 306 -16.45 -12.44 -16.91
N THR A 307 -16.94 -13.67 -17.01
CA THR A 307 -16.46 -14.79 -16.17
C THR A 307 -14.96 -15.03 -16.35
N ILE A 308 -14.46 -15.04 -17.58
CA ILE A 308 -13.03 -15.17 -17.87
C ILE A 308 -12.25 -13.98 -17.30
N GLY A 309 -12.75 -12.74 -17.50
CA GLY A 309 -12.11 -11.54 -16.97
C GLY A 309 -11.96 -11.59 -15.46
N ILE A 310 -13.01 -11.99 -14.73
CA ILE A 310 -12.96 -12.19 -13.28
C ILE A 310 -11.96 -13.30 -12.92
N GLY A 311 -11.99 -14.44 -13.62
CA GLY A 311 -11.07 -15.56 -13.36
C GLY A 311 -9.61 -15.16 -13.55
N ILE A 312 -9.28 -14.41 -14.60
CA ILE A 312 -7.91 -13.90 -14.86
C ILE A 312 -7.50 -12.90 -13.79
N SER A 313 -8.41 -11.98 -13.42
CA SER A 313 -8.14 -11.02 -12.35
C SER A 313 -7.86 -11.74 -11.03
N PHE A 314 -8.61 -12.78 -10.72
CA PHE A 314 -8.39 -13.60 -9.53
C PHE A 314 -7.04 -14.33 -9.57
N LEU A 315 -6.70 -14.96 -10.71
CA LEU A 315 -5.38 -15.60 -10.89
C LEU A 315 -4.23 -14.60 -10.78
N TYR A 316 -4.42 -13.39 -11.31
CA TYR A 316 -3.46 -12.31 -11.15
C TYR A 316 -3.25 -11.97 -9.67
N LEU A 317 -4.34 -11.75 -8.91
CA LEU A 317 -4.27 -11.43 -7.47
C LEU A 317 -3.64 -12.55 -6.66
N LEU A 318 -3.93 -13.81 -6.98
CA LEU A 318 -3.28 -14.96 -6.34
C LEU A 318 -1.77 -14.96 -6.60
N THR A 319 -1.35 -14.78 -7.86
CA THR A 319 0.06 -14.74 -8.24
C THR A 319 0.78 -13.57 -7.55
N PHE A 320 0.14 -12.41 -7.50
CA PHE A 320 0.65 -11.23 -6.81
C PHE A 320 0.79 -11.48 -5.30
N GLY A 321 -0.22 -12.05 -4.65
CA GLY A 321 -0.19 -12.40 -3.23
C GLY A 321 0.90 -13.41 -2.88
N LEU A 322 1.07 -14.44 -3.71
CA LEU A 322 2.12 -15.45 -3.56
C LEU A 322 3.52 -14.83 -3.72
N SER A 323 3.74 -14.05 -4.78
CA SER A 323 5.05 -13.39 -5.01
C SER A 323 5.40 -12.43 -3.87
N ARG A 324 4.44 -11.67 -3.37
CA ARG A 324 4.62 -10.79 -2.21
C ARG A 324 4.95 -11.60 -0.95
N SER A 325 4.24 -12.68 -0.68
CA SER A 325 4.49 -13.55 0.49
C SER A 325 5.89 -14.16 0.46
N LEU A 326 6.33 -14.65 -0.71
CA LEU A 326 7.69 -15.19 -0.90
C LEU A 326 8.78 -14.12 -0.71
N ALA A 327 8.53 -12.89 -1.12
CA ALA A 327 9.47 -11.79 -0.87
C ALA A 327 9.53 -11.40 0.61
N LEU A 328 8.38 -11.41 1.31
CA LEU A 328 8.32 -11.12 2.74
C LEU A 328 8.97 -12.21 3.59
N SER A 329 8.96 -13.47 3.14
CA SER A 329 9.66 -14.57 3.80
C SER A 329 11.17 -14.61 3.52
N GLY A 330 11.68 -13.70 2.65
CA GLY A 330 13.10 -13.67 2.24
C GLY A 330 13.47 -14.68 1.16
N ALA A 331 12.52 -15.48 0.64
CA ALA A 331 12.76 -16.44 -0.44
C ALA A 331 13.01 -15.76 -1.80
N LEU A 332 12.48 -14.56 -2.00
CA LEU A 332 12.67 -13.76 -3.21
C LEU A 332 13.17 -12.34 -2.87
N PRO A 333 13.99 -11.72 -3.72
CA PRO A 333 14.30 -10.30 -3.59
C PRO A 333 13.04 -9.43 -3.61
N PRO A 334 12.98 -8.31 -2.85
CA PRO A 334 11.79 -7.44 -2.73
C PRO A 334 11.21 -6.96 -4.06
N ILE A 335 12.06 -6.74 -5.07
CA ILE A 335 11.63 -6.31 -6.40
C ILE A 335 10.75 -7.36 -7.08
N PHE A 336 11.10 -8.64 -6.97
CA PHE A 336 10.28 -9.73 -7.55
C PHE A 336 8.95 -9.89 -6.83
N GLY A 337 8.87 -9.59 -5.53
CA GLY A 337 7.62 -9.58 -4.77
C GLY A 337 6.56 -8.65 -5.36
N ALA A 338 6.99 -7.55 -5.99
CA ALA A 338 6.09 -6.57 -6.61
C ALA A 338 5.89 -6.77 -8.11
N TRP A 339 6.91 -7.26 -8.85
CA TRP A 339 6.91 -7.24 -10.31
C TRP A 339 6.67 -8.61 -10.96
N LEU A 340 6.80 -9.73 -10.25
CA LEU A 340 6.72 -11.08 -10.81
C LEU A 340 5.36 -11.34 -11.48
N ALA A 341 4.27 -10.97 -10.83
CA ALA A 341 2.93 -11.12 -11.39
C ALA A 341 2.78 -10.31 -12.70
N ASN A 342 3.23 -9.04 -12.70
CA ASN A 342 3.23 -8.21 -13.90
C ASN A 342 4.02 -8.85 -15.05
N LEU A 343 5.20 -9.36 -14.77
CA LEU A 343 6.05 -9.99 -15.79
C LEU A 343 5.41 -11.25 -16.38
N LEU A 344 4.89 -12.15 -15.52
CA LEU A 344 4.27 -13.40 -15.97
C LEU A 344 3.03 -13.14 -16.83
N PHE A 345 2.15 -12.25 -16.38
CA PHE A 345 0.94 -11.92 -17.14
C PHE A 345 1.23 -11.11 -18.41
N LEU A 346 2.27 -10.26 -18.41
CA LEU A 346 2.72 -9.58 -19.62
C LEU A 346 3.21 -10.59 -20.68
N LEU A 347 4.07 -11.53 -20.29
CA LEU A 347 4.56 -12.57 -21.19
C LEU A 347 3.40 -13.45 -21.72
N PHE A 348 2.46 -13.79 -20.83
CA PHE A 348 1.26 -14.53 -21.21
C PHE A 348 0.39 -13.75 -22.19
N GLY A 349 0.18 -12.45 -21.98
CA GLY A 349 -0.58 -11.59 -22.88
C GLY A 349 0.09 -11.44 -24.26
N ILE A 350 1.41 -11.24 -24.30
CA ILE A 350 2.19 -11.20 -25.55
C ILE A 350 2.09 -12.53 -26.30
N TYR A 351 2.24 -13.66 -25.61
CA TYR A 351 2.06 -14.98 -26.20
C TYR A 351 0.67 -15.13 -26.85
N LEU A 352 -0.38 -14.72 -26.17
CA LEU A 352 -1.75 -14.79 -26.70
C LEU A 352 -1.94 -13.87 -27.92
N MET A 353 -1.33 -12.67 -27.92
CA MET A 353 -1.39 -11.75 -29.07
C MET A 353 -0.70 -12.35 -30.29
N LEU A 354 0.48 -12.92 -30.14
CA LEU A 354 1.21 -13.58 -31.23
C LEU A 354 0.50 -14.85 -31.77
N ALA A 355 -0.24 -15.54 -30.90
CA ALA A 355 -1.03 -16.70 -31.29
C ALA A 355 -2.31 -16.33 -32.08
N GLU A 356 -2.83 -15.10 -31.91
CA GLU A 356 -4.03 -14.62 -32.60
C GLU A 356 -3.71 -14.03 -34.02
N GLU A 357 -2.47 -13.63 -34.26
CA GLU A 357 -1.99 -13.15 -35.56
C GLU A 357 -1.69 -14.29 -36.58
N ARG A 358 -1.58 -15.52 -36.12
CA ARG A 358 -1.37 -16.72 -36.95
C ARG A 358 -2.71 -17.30 -37.37
#